data_a0f2713064e12060950417bc7cc015b5
#
_entry.id   a0f2713064e12060950417bc7cc015b5
#
_cell.length_a   1.000
_cell.length_b   1.000
_cell.length_c   1.000
_cell.angle_alpha   90.00
_cell.angle_beta   90.00
_cell.angle_gamma   90.00
#
_symmetry.space_group_name_H-M   'P 1'
#
loop_
_entity.id
_entity.type
_entity.pdbx_description
1 polymer ?
#
loop_
_entity_poly.entity_id
_entity_poly.type
_entity_poly.pdbx_seq_one_letter_code
_entity_poly.pdbx_strand_id
1 'polypeptide(L)'
;MPELGFTDLIFGFLLLITPVVYFHELGHYWVARKAGVVVDVFSIGFGPEIYGWTAKTGTRWRISAIPLGGYVKMRGDDDAASTPSADGKGVEGSFGNAGLYWRMAIVAAGPIANFILGIFLFAVVYMAVGIQILPAVIGDVMPNMPAASAGLKPG
;
A
#
# COMPACT_ATOMS: atom_id res chain seq x y z
N MET A 1 -24.45 6.11 -18.03
CA MET A 1 -23.04 6.13 -17.63
C MET A 1 -22.26 5.40 -18.70
N PRO A 2 -21.12 5.88 -19.20
CA PRO A 2 -20.32 5.10 -20.13
C PRO A 2 -19.94 3.78 -19.47
N GLU A 3 -20.17 2.67 -20.16
CA GLU A 3 -19.73 1.36 -19.70
C GLU A 3 -18.21 1.35 -19.72
N LEU A 4 -17.60 1.08 -18.55
CA LEU A 4 -16.16 0.96 -18.44
C LEU A 4 -15.72 -0.25 -19.27
N GLY A 5 -14.87 -0.04 -20.26
CA GLY A 5 -14.29 -1.11 -21.05
C GLY A 5 -13.31 -1.96 -20.22
N PHE A 6 -13.00 -3.15 -20.69
CA PHE A 6 -12.02 -4.04 -20.05
C PHE A 6 -10.65 -3.39 -19.87
N THR A 7 -10.23 -2.57 -20.82
CA THR A 7 -8.99 -1.78 -20.76
C THR A 7 -9.00 -0.78 -19.60
N ASP A 8 -10.12 -0.08 -19.39
CA ASP A 8 -10.27 0.91 -18.32
C ASP A 8 -10.19 0.25 -16.93
N LEU A 9 -10.75 -0.96 -16.81
CA LEU A 9 -10.66 -1.75 -15.59
C LEU A 9 -9.21 -2.17 -15.28
N ILE A 10 -8.45 -2.62 -16.29
CA ILE A 10 -7.04 -2.97 -16.13
C ILE A 10 -6.23 -1.74 -15.74
N PHE A 11 -6.39 -0.61 -16.44
CA PHE A 11 -5.68 0.62 -16.12
C PHE A 11 -6.01 1.12 -14.71
N GLY A 12 -7.29 1.13 -14.34
CA GLY A 12 -7.73 1.51 -13.01
C GLY A 12 -7.13 0.61 -11.91
N PHE A 13 -7.13 -0.70 -12.15
CA PHE A 13 -6.51 -1.66 -11.23
C PHE A 13 -5.01 -1.41 -11.07
N LEU A 14 -4.25 -1.27 -12.17
CA LEU A 14 -2.81 -1.02 -12.12
C LEU A 14 -2.48 0.32 -11.46
N LEU A 15 -3.28 1.35 -11.74
CA LEU A 15 -3.12 2.68 -11.14
C LEU A 15 -3.34 2.65 -9.62
N LEU A 16 -4.23 1.78 -9.14
CA LEU A 16 -4.50 1.62 -7.72
C LEU A 16 -3.46 0.72 -7.03
N ILE A 17 -3.15 -0.44 -7.62
CA ILE A 17 -2.30 -1.43 -6.95
C ILE A 17 -0.84 -1.00 -6.91
N THR A 18 -0.34 -0.31 -7.94
CA THR A 18 1.08 0.05 -8.04
C THR A 18 1.55 0.96 -6.90
N PRO A 19 0.85 2.07 -6.55
CA PRO A 19 1.21 2.87 -5.38
C PRO A 19 1.13 2.09 -4.07
N VAL A 20 0.10 1.26 -3.88
CA VAL A 20 -0.08 0.45 -2.67
C VAL A 20 1.10 -0.49 -2.47
N VAL A 21 1.49 -1.21 -3.53
CA VAL A 21 2.66 -2.09 -3.50
C VAL A 21 3.95 -1.29 -3.27
N TYR A 22 4.15 -0.19 -4.00
CA TYR A 22 5.33 0.64 -3.84
C TYR A 22 5.54 1.08 -2.39
N PHE A 23 4.51 1.63 -1.75
CA PHE A 23 4.60 2.10 -0.37
C PHE A 23 4.75 0.94 0.62
N HIS A 24 4.14 -0.21 0.34
CA HIS A 24 4.33 -1.43 1.12
C HIS A 24 5.79 -1.85 1.16
N GLU A 25 6.40 -2.02 -0.01
CA GLU A 25 7.80 -2.41 -0.15
C GLU A 25 8.75 -1.33 0.41
N LEU A 26 8.38 -0.05 0.24
CA LEU A 26 9.14 1.07 0.79
C LEU A 26 9.16 1.04 2.32
N GLY A 27 8.07 0.61 2.95
CA GLY A 27 8.01 0.40 4.40
C GLY A 27 9.05 -0.62 4.86
N HIS A 28 9.08 -1.79 4.25
CA HIS A 28 10.08 -2.82 4.52
C HIS A 28 11.50 -2.31 4.30
N TYR A 29 11.74 -1.67 3.17
CA TYR A 29 13.03 -1.09 2.81
C TYR A 29 13.56 -0.12 3.87
N TRP A 30 12.74 0.85 4.29
CA TRP A 30 13.15 1.88 5.23
C TRP A 30 13.50 1.31 6.60
N VAL A 31 12.68 0.40 7.11
CA VAL A 31 12.90 -0.19 8.44
C VAL A 31 14.08 -1.16 8.40
N ALA A 32 14.23 -1.96 7.33
CA ALA A 32 15.40 -2.82 7.13
C ALA A 32 16.71 -2.00 7.15
N ARG A 33 16.74 -0.89 6.40
CA ARG A 33 17.90 0.02 6.37
C ARG A 33 18.22 0.62 7.75
N LYS A 34 17.19 1.01 8.52
CA LYS A 34 17.37 1.52 9.88
C LYS A 34 17.87 0.43 10.84
N ALA A 35 17.48 -0.81 10.62
CA ALA A 35 17.93 -1.96 11.40
C ALA A 35 19.37 -2.39 11.06
N GLY A 36 20.04 -1.75 10.09
CA GLY A 36 21.37 -2.16 9.60
C GLY A 36 21.33 -3.35 8.63
N VAL A 37 20.15 -3.77 8.21
CA VAL A 37 19.98 -4.82 7.19
C VAL A 37 20.27 -4.25 5.81
N VAL A 38 21.11 -4.96 5.06
CA VAL A 38 21.44 -4.56 3.69
C VAL A 38 20.34 -5.03 2.76
N VAL A 39 19.82 -4.10 1.96
CA VAL A 39 18.83 -4.38 0.92
C VAL A 39 19.56 -4.44 -0.41
N ASP A 40 19.60 -5.61 -1.01
CA ASP A 40 20.28 -5.85 -2.28
C ASP A 40 19.41 -5.41 -3.47
N VAL A 41 18.11 -5.70 -3.43
CA VAL A 41 17.18 -5.34 -4.51
C VAL A 41 15.88 -4.73 -3.95
N PHE A 42 15.42 -3.67 -4.60
CA PHE A 42 14.06 -3.11 -4.46
C PHE A 42 13.39 -3.18 -5.84
N SER A 43 12.34 -3.97 -5.98
CA SER A 43 11.65 -4.16 -7.26
C SER A 43 10.19 -3.77 -7.20
N ILE A 44 9.74 -3.00 -8.19
CA ILE A 44 8.33 -2.83 -8.51
C ILE A 44 8.03 -3.78 -9.66
N GLY A 45 7.13 -4.73 -9.42
CA GLY A 45 6.83 -5.80 -10.36
C GLY A 45 7.74 -7.01 -10.24
N PHE A 46 7.39 -8.04 -11.00
CA PHE A 46 8.10 -9.31 -11.09
C PHE A 46 8.64 -9.55 -12.50
N GLY A 47 9.53 -10.55 -12.64
CA GLY A 47 10.07 -10.97 -13.93
C GLY A 47 11.30 -10.18 -14.38
N PRO A 48 11.56 -10.10 -15.70
CA PRO A 48 12.74 -9.43 -16.23
C PRO A 48 12.72 -7.92 -15.94
N GLU A 49 13.90 -7.37 -15.65
CA GLU A 49 14.09 -5.95 -15.43
C GLU A 49 13.92 -5.20 -16.76
N ILE A 50 13.01 -4.22 -16.79
CA ILE A 50 12.84 -3.28 -17.91
C ILE A 50 13.74 -2.07 -17.71
N TYR A 51 13.77 -1.53 -16.50
CA TYR A 51 14.54 -0.37 -16.13
C TYR A 51 15.06 -0.48 -14.70
N GLY A 52 16.27 0.00 -14.45
CA GLY A 52 16.81 0.02 -13.10
C GLY A 52 18.10 0.79 -12.97
N TRP A 53 18.40 1.16 -11.73
CA TRP A 53 19.63 1.85 -11.34
C TRP A 53 20.10 1.35 -9.98
N THR A 54 21.39 1.52 -9.72
CA THR A 54 21.95 1.20 -8.40
C THR A 54 22.13 2.50 -7.62
N ALA A 55 21.47 2.57 -6.45
CA ALA A 55 21.59 3.70 -5.57
C ALA A 55 22.99 3.74 -4.90
N LYS A 56 23.39 4.90 -4.38
CA LYS A 56 24.64 5.05 -3.62
C LYS A 56 24.74 4.14 -2.39
N THR A 57 23.60 3.66 -1.92
CA THR A 57 23.48 2.69 -0.81
C THR A 57 23.79 1.26 -1.18
N GLY A 58 24.06 0.98 -2.47
CA GLY A 58 24.29 -0.36 -3.00
C GLY A 58 23.02 -1.10 -3.44
N THR A 59 21.83 -0.60 -3.09
CA THR A 59 20.55 -1.23 -3.47
C THR A 59 20.29 -1.08 -4.97
N ARG A 60 19.97 -2.17 -5.67
CA ARG A 60 19.48 -2.17 -7.03
C ARG A 60 17.98 -1.87 -7.05
N TRP A 61 17.61 -0.69 -7.50
CA TRP A 61 16.22 -0.29 -7.76
C TRP A 61 15.84 -0.71 -9.17
N ARG A 62 14.71 -1.40 -9.31
CA ARG A 62 14.27 -1.87 -10.63
C ARG A 62 12.76 -1.82 -10.82
N ILE A 63 12.37 -1.67 -12.07
CA ILE A 63 11.00 -1.83 -12.56
C ILE A 63 10.99 -3.04 -13.45
N SER A 64 10.14 -4.01 -13.12
CA SER A 64 10.05 -5.30 -13.81
C SER A 64 8.83 -5.37 -14.70
N ALA A 65 8.80 -6.33 -15.62
CA ALA A 65 7.83 -6.41 -16.71
C ALA A 65 6.39 -6.69 -16.27
N ILE A 66 6.20 -7.37 -15.12
CA ILE A 66 4.87 -7.76 -14.64
C ILE A 66 4.51 -6.86 -13.46
N PRO A 67 3.63 -5.85 -13.62
CA PRO A 67 3.34 -4.85 -12.60
C PRO A 67 2.33 -5.34 -11.54
N LEU A 68 2.31 -6.63 -11.23
CA LEU A 68 1.40 -7.27 -10.28
C LEU A 68 2.08 -7.52 -8.93
N GLY A 69 2.67 -6.49 -8.34
CA GLY A 69 3.34 -6.64 -7.05
C GLY A 69 4.70 -5.97 -6.99
N GLY A 70 5.52 -6.37 -6.04
CA GLY A 70 6.88 -5.90 -5.84
C GLY A 70 7.58 -6.79 -4.83
N TYR A 71 8.85 -6.49 -4.54
CA TYR A 71 9.58 -7.15 -3.47
C TYR A 71 10.83 -6.37 -3.06
N VAL A 72 11.22 -6.60 -1.82
CA VAL A 72 12.48 -6.13 -1.25
C VAL A 72 13.32 -7.36 -0.93
N LYS A 73 14.43 -7.55 -1.65
CA LYS A 73 15.38 -8.62 -1.36
C LYS A 73 16.42 -8.13 -0.36
N MET A 74 16.43 -8.72 0.81
CA MET A 74 17.42 -8.44 1.84
C MET A 74 18.60 -9.41 1.70
N ARG A 75 19.73 -9.00 2.24
CA ARG A 75 20.92 -9.86 2.23
C ARG A 75 20.66 -11.13 3.02
N GLY A 76 21.03 -12.27 2.43
CA GLY A 76 20.81 -13.59 3.02
C GLY A 76 19.43 -14.18 2.77
N ASP A 77 18.61 -13.56 1.90
CA ASP A 77 17.36 -14.15 1.43
C ASP A 77 17.60 -14.96 0.15
N ASP A 78 17.02 -16.17 0.08
CA ASP A 78 17.19 -17.06 -1.07
C ASP A 78 16.42 -16.58 -2.30
N ASP A 79 15.25 -15.98 -2.08
CA ASP A 79 14.35 -15.59 -3.15
C ASP A 79 13.72 -14.20 -2.97
N ALA A 80 12.90 -13.81 -3.97
CA ALA A 80 12.17 -12.55 -3.96
C ALA A 80 11.06 -12.45 -2.91
N ALA A 81 10.70 -13.55 -2.25
CA ALA A 81 9.68 -13.58 -1.21
C ALA A 81 10.27 -13.32 0.20
N SER A 82 11.54 -12.89 0.27
CA SER A 82 12.25 -12.64 1.54
C SER A 82 12.21 -13.84 2.49
N THR A 83 12.31 -15.04 1.90
CA THR A 83 12.41 -16.27 2.68
C THR A 83 13.82 -16.36 3.23
N PRO A 84 14.01 -16.37 4.58
CA PRO A 84 15.35 -16.46 5.15
C PRO A 84 16.01 -17.77 4.73
N SER A 85 17.18 -17.69 4.10
CA SER A 85 17.94 -18.90 3.82
C SER A 85 18.44 -19.55 5.09
N ALA A 86 18.51 -20.86 5.12
CA ALA A 86 19.11 -21.61 6.23
C ALA A 86 20.57 -21.18 6.46
N ASP A 87 21.26 -20.75 5.41
CA ASP A 87 22.66 -20.31 5.40
C ASP A 87 22.84 -18.82 5.69
N GLY A 88 21.75 -18.04 5.73
CA GLY A 88 21.79 -16.58 6.00
C GLY A 88 22.10 -16.21 7.44
N LYS A 89 22.10 -17.17 8.35
CA LYS A 89 22.53 -16.98 9.74
C LYS A 89 24.06 -16.88 9.77
N GLY A 90 24.55 -15.69 10.17
CA GLY A 90 26.00 -15.43 10.26
C GLY A 90 26.53 -14.48 9.21
N VAL A 91 25.73 -14.12 8.20
CA VAL A 91 26.10 -13.09 7.21
C VAL A 91 25.85 -11.70 7.80
N GLU A 92 26.89 -10.88 7.87
CA GLU A 92 26.77 -9.51 8.37
C GLU A 92 25.80 -8.70 7.50
N GLY A 93 24.88 -7.99 8.15
CA GLY A 93 23.85 -7.20 7.47
C GLY A 93 22.68 -8.03 6.89
N SER A 94 22.58 -9.33 7.22
CA SER A 94 21.43 -10.14 6.81
C SER A 94 20.21 -9.91 7.71
N PHE A 95 18.99 -10.16 7.16
CA PHE A 95 17.76 -10.14 7.93
C PHE A 95 17.79 -11.14 9.09
N GLY A 96 18.40 -12.34 8.89
CA GLY A 96 18.51 -13.38 9.90
C GLY A 96 19.34 -12.97 11.12
N ASN A 97 20.33 -12.08 10.96
CA ASN A 97 21.16 -11.58 12.04
C ASN A 97 20.55 -10.38 12.77
N ALA A 98 19.51 -9.77 12.24
CA ALA A 98 18.82 -8.68 12.92
C ALA A 98 18.14 -9.19 14.20
N GLY A 99 18.19 -8.40 15.26
CA GLY A 99 17.50 -8.73 16.51
C GLY A 99 16.00 -8.97 16.29
N LEU A 100 15.38 -9.79 17.15
CA LEU A 100 13.98 -10.19 17.00
C LEU A 100 13.03 -9.00 16.80
N TYR A 101 13.17 -7.94 17.60
CA TYR A 101 12.35 -6.73 17.49
C TYR A 101 12.48 -6.05 16.13
N TRP A 102 13.71 -5.99 15.59
CA TRP A 102 13.94 -5.43 14.27
C TRP A 102 13.31 -6.28 13.17
N ARG A 103 13.39 -7.60 13.25
CA ARG A 103 12.73 -8.50 12.30
C ARG A 103 11.21 -8.32 12.32
N MET A 104 10.61 -8.25 13.51
CA MET A 104 9.18 -7.96 13.67
C MET A 104 8.81 -6.59 13.09
N ALA A 105 9.61 -5.56 13.38
CA ALA A 105 9.40 -4.21 12.86
C ALA A 105 9.49 -4.16 11.33
N ILE A 106 10.47 -4.85 10.73
CA ILE A 106 10.62 -4.94 9.28
C ILE A 106 9.37 -5.59 8.66
N VAL A 107 8.92 -6.73 9.19
CA VAL A 107 7.72 -7.42 8.67
C VAL A 107 6.46 -6.56 8.81
N ALA A 108 6.28 -5.87 9.93
CA ALA A 108 5.13 -5.00 10.16
C ALA A 108 5.16 -3.70 9.33
N ALA A 109 6.34 -3.27 8.88
CA ALA A 109 6.54 -1.97 8.24
C ALA A 109 5.78 -1.81 6.91
N GLY A 110 5.65 -2.88 6.12
CA GLY A 110 4.88 -2.86 4.88
C GLY A 110 3.41 -2.55 5.11
N PRO A 111 2.68 -3.37 5.89
CA PRO A 111 1.30 -3.07 6.24
C PRO A 111 1.10 -1.70 6.89
N ILE A 112 1.98 -1.30 7.81
CA ILE A 112 1.91 0.02 8.46
C ILE A 112 2.05 1.14 7.44
N ALA A 113 2.95 1.03 6.47
CA ALA A 113 3.11 2.02 5.41
C ALA A 113 1.83 2.16 4.57
N ASN A 114 1.13 1.06 4.29
CA ASN A 114 -0.15 1.09 3.59
C ASN A 114 -1.27 1.74 4.43
N PHE A 115 -1.31 1.52 5.74
CA PHE A 115 -2.24 2.23 6.62
C PHE A 115 -1.97 3.74 6.61
N ILE A 116 -0.71 4.16 6.69
CA ILE A 116 -0.32 5.57 6.61
C ILE A 116 -0.75 6.17 5.26
N LEU A 117 -0.48 5.46 4.17
CA LEU A 117 -0.92 5.86 2.83
C LEU A 117 -2.45 6.01 2.75
N GLY A 118 -3.19 5.04 3.29
CA GLY A 118 -4.66 5.08 3.32
C GLY A 118 -5.19 6.30 4.09
N ILE A 119 -4.67 6.55 5.29
CA ILE A 119 -5.02 7.73 6.09
C ILE A 119 -4.74 9.02 5.31
N PHE A 120 -3.56 9.10 4.69
CA PHE A 120 -3.17 10.27 3.89
C PHE A 120 -4.13 10.49 2.71
N LEU A 121 -4.43 9.43 1.95
CA LEU A 121 -5.34 9.53 0.80
C LEU A 121 -6.76 9.93 1.23
N PHE A 122 -7.29 9.34 2.31
CA PHE A 122 -8.59 9.75 2.84
C PHE A 122 -8.58 11.22 3.28
N ALA A 123 -7.54 11.67 3.97
CA ALA A 123 -7.42 13.07 4.36
C ALA A 123 -7.44 14.00 3.14
N VAL A 124 -6.68 13.65 2.08
CA VAL A 124 -6.67 14.43 0.82
C VAL A 124 -8.06 14.46 0.18
N VAL A 125 -8.74 13.32 0.09
CA VAL A 125 -10.09 13.25 -0.48
C VAL A 125 -11.07 14.09 0.33
N TYR A 126 -11.08 13.98 1.66
CA TYR A 126 -11.97 14.77 2.51
C TYR A 126 -11.67 16.26 2.46
N MET A 127 -10.41 16.65 2.31
CA MET A 127 -10.05 18.07 2.15
C MET A 127 -10.46 18.61 0.77
N ALA A 128 -10.39 17.80 -0.28
CA ALA A 128 -10.68 18.23 -1.64
C ALA A 128 -12.18 18.21 -1.97
N VAL A 129 -12.88 17.16 -1.56
CA VAL A 129 -14.30 16.92 -1.91
C VAL A 129 -15.25 17.35 -0.80
N GLY A 130 -14.76 17.35 0.45
CA GLY A 130 -15.60 17.59 1.64
C GLY A 130 -16.34 16.32 2.08
N ILE A 131 -17.09 16.46 3.18
CA ILE A 131 -17.96 15.40 3.70
C ILE A 131 -19.40 15.79 3.37
N GLN A 132 -20.12 14.92 2.69
CA GLN A 132 -21.56 15.11 2.50
C GLN A 132 -22.26 14.85 3.84
N ILE A 133 -22.71 15.90 4.48
CA ILE A 133 -23.55 15.79 5.66
C ILE A 133 -24.98 15.62 5.16
N LEU A 134 -25.61 14.49 5.48
CA LEU A 134 -27.04 14.31 5.28
C LEU A 134 -27.73 15.15 6.37
N PRO A 135 -28.36 16.30 6.04
CA PRO A 135 -29.15 17.04 7.02
C PRO A 135 -30.33 16.17 7.48
N ALA A 136 -30.69 16.31 8.75
CA ALA A 136 -31.90 15.66 9.28
C ALA A 136 -33.13 16.37 8.71
N VAL A 137 -33.50 16.00 7.48
CA VAL A 137 -34.64 16.58 6.74
C VAL A 137 -35.76 15.57 6.71
N ILE A 138 -36.98 16.02 6.94
CA ILE A 138 -38.18 15.21 6.77
C ILE A 138 -38.38 15.02 5.26
N GLY A 139 -38.19 13.78 4.73
CA GLY A 139 -38.36 13.48 3.31
C GLY A 139 -39.81 13.67 2.88
N ASP A 140 -40.64 12.68 3.15
CA ASP A 140 -42.06 12.69 2.82
C ASP A 140 -42.96 12.55 4.06
N VAL A 141 -44.05 13.29 4.06
CA VAL A 141 -45.09 13.18 5.08
C VAL A 141 -46.33 12.55 4.46
N MET A 142 -46.60 11.28 4.82
CA MET A 142 -47.75 10.57 4.31
C MET A 142 -49.04 11.21 4.76
N PRO A 143 -50.01 11.51 3.85
CA PRO A 143 -51.30 12.07 4.22
C PRO A 143 -52.07 11.12 5.14
N ASN A 144 -52.81 11.67 6.08
CA ASN A 144 -53.63 10.95 7.08
C ASN A 144 -52.80 10.14 8.12
N MET A 145 -51.52 10.39 8.25
CA MET A 145 -50.64 9.79 9.28
C MET A 145 -50.38 10.80 10.41
N PRO A 146 -49.96 10.33 11.60
CA PRO A 146 -49.74 11.23 12.77
C PRO A 146 -48.79 12.38 12.48
N ALA A 147 -47.81 12.20 11.61
CA ALA A 147 -46.86 13.26 11.22
C ALA A 147 -47.58 14.40 10.49
N ALA A 148 -48.50 14.07 9.58
CA ALA A 148 -49.33 15.08 8.88
C ALA A 148 -50.28 15.81 9.86
N SER A 149 -50.88 15.05 10.79
CA SER A 149 -51.78 15.64 11.82
C SER A 149 -51.00 16.53 12.80
N ALA A 150 -49.74 16.27 13.04
CA ALA A 150 -48.83 17.10 13.83
C ALA A 150 -48.31 18.34 13.08
N GLY A 151 -48.69 18.54 11.83
CA GLY A 151 -48.29 19.72 11.02
C GLY A 151 -46.85 19.65 10.48
N LEU A 152 -46.19 18.49 10.51
CA LEU A 152 -44.86 18.32 9.91
C LEU A 152 -44.96 18.47 8.39
N LYS A 153 -43.99 19.14 7.82
CA LYS A 153 -43.85 19.34 6.35
C LYS A 153 -42.52 18.80 5.87
N PRO A 154 -42.47 18.31 4.61
CA PRO A 154 -41.21 17.99 3.95
C PRO A 154 -40.29 19.23 3.89
N GLY A 155 -38.94 19.02 4.09
CA GLY A 155 -37.95 20.10 4.04
C GLY A 155 -37.39 20.51 5.37
#